data_2d6bcaffafc62b5e25f88076f9029e7a
#
_entry.id   2d6bcaffafc62b5e25f88076f9029e7a
#
_cell.length_a   1.000
_cell.length_b   1.000
_cell.length_c   1.000
_cell.angle_alpha   90.00
_cell.angle_beta   90.00
_cell.angle_gamma   90.00
#
_symmetry.space_group_name_H-M   'P 1'
#
loop_
_entity.id
_entity.type
_entity.pdbx_description
1 polymer ?
#
loop_
_entity_poly.entity_id
_entity_poly.type
_entity_poly.pdbx_seq_one_letter_code
_entity_poly.pdbx_strand_id
1 'polypeptide(L)'
;MKDLVGKITLLDLRYEKAYQDPKALSRFIRNEIDLLCISIRWDFQFESICDFVSQLPPEVCTVVGGYKATQEVEVLFERCPNVDMVVRGEGEEIIQQIVTGVPYKDIRGLSYRENGRVVHNEIHPLPDLTRIPFPDRTLRQYDYGLVKHGVRLSRHTFDTVLSTRGCPFSCKFCTFSLNPLGQKRSYTERPIESVIEELKTVKADVVLFSDDNFFTNPKRSEQICDLIIENKIKKIFVAQTRIDVAKHPRVLDKAEKAGFKVFLIGIESPHDRILEQLQKGITQQQVRDAFAVLTQYNIYLHGYFIYANIGETEEEMLYIPKFAKEIKLDSISFQKLRIEKFSPLKEVVEGAPGYYYNRIGGSVYSDRYGRKELKQIRNRIRSEFYDLPQILHIIRKARRIGLVGGRDSVNVLLKAPLLAVELAKRKMRRKRKL
;
A
#
# COMPACT_ATOMS: atom_id res chain seq x y z
N MET A 1 -24.43 3.45 -3.13
CA MET A 1 -24.16 4.77 -2.53
C MET A 1 -24.81 5.94 -3.32
N LYS A 2 -24.55 6.10 -4.63
CA LYS A 2 -25.13 7.20 -5.42
C LYS A 2 -26.67 7.27 -5.35
N ASP A 3 -27.34 6.13 -5.31
CA ASP A 3 -28.80 6.04 -5.23
C ASP A 3 -29.35 6.27 -3.81
N LEU A 4 -28.47 6.34 -2.81
CA LEU A 4 -28.83 6.50 -1.40
C LEU A 4 -28.58 7.92 -0.86
N VAL A 5 -27.83 8.73 -1.59
CA VAL A 5 -27.45 10.10 -1.19
C VAL A 5 -27.58 11.06 -2.37
N GLY A 6 -27.90 12.32 -2.09
CA GLY A 6 -28.12 13.34 -3.12
C GLY A 6 -26.85 13.69 -3.92
N LYS A 7 -25.71 13.82 -3.24
CA LYS A 7 -24.43 14.19 -3.87
C LYS A 7 -23.27 13.56 -3.14
N ILE A 8 -22.26 13.08 -3.88
CA ILE A 8 -21.00 12.64 -3.32
C ILE A 8 -19.88 13.54 -3.87
N THR A 9 -19.10 14.13 -2.97
CA THR A 9 -17.92 14.92 -3.32
C THR A 9 -16.67 14.22 -2.79
N LEU A 10 -15.72 13.92 -3.68
CA LEU A 10 -14.42 13.34 -3.32
C LEU A 10 -13.36 14.44 -3.30
N LEU A 11 -12.80 14.73 -2.13
CA LEU A 11 -11.70 15.68 -1.96
C LEU A 11 -10.37 14.93 -1.82
N ASP A 12 -9.39 15.28 -2.65
CA ASP A 12 -8.01 14.85 -2.49
C ASP A 12 -7.13 16.06 -2.13
N LEU A 13 -6.86 16.22 -0.84
CA LEU A 13 -6.10 17.35 -0.31
C LEU A 13 -4.65 17.44 -0.86
N ARG A 14 -4.17 16.41 -1.58
CA ARG A 14 -2.87 16.49 -2.28
C ARG A 14 -2.95 17.43 -3.49
N TYR A 15 -4.11 17.56 -4.09
CA TYR A 15 -4.38 18.37 -5.29
C TYR A 15 -5.13 19.67 -4.94
N GLU A 16 -6.10 19.61 -4.04
CA GLU A 16 -6.95 20.73 -3.62
C GLU A 16 -6.28 21.55 -2.53
N LYS A 17 -5.25 22.28 -2.92
CA LYS A 17 -4.40 23.03 -1.98
C LYS A 17 -5.17 24.08 -1.15
N ALA A 18 -6.26 24.62 -1.67
CA ALA A 18 -7.10 25.57 -0.94
C ALA A 18 -7.68 24.94 0.35
N TYR A 19 -8.02 23.65 0.30
CA TYR A 19 -8.57 22.91 1.44
C TYR A 19 -7.52 22.29 2.35
N GLN A 20 -6.23 22.50 2.10
CA GLN A 20 -5.19 22.19 3.08
C GLN A 20 -5.18 23.17 4.26
N ASP A 21 -5.83 24.32 4.13
CA ASP A 21 -6.14 25.22 5.24
C ASP A 21 -7.42 24.74 5.95
N PRO A 22 -7.36 24.40 7.26
CA PRO A 22 -8.52 23.92 8.01
C PRO A 22 -9.70 24.94 7.99
N LYS A 23 -9.43 26.23 7.97
CA LYS A 23 -10.49 27.25 7.95
C LYS A 23 -11.25 27.27 6.62
N ALA A 24 -10.54 27.15 5.49
CA ALA A 24 -11.17 27.09 4.17
C ALA A 24 -11.97 25.79 4.01
N LEU A 25 -11.41 24.66 4.46
CA LEU A 25 -12.11 23.37 4.45
C LEU A 25 -13.35 23.41 5.36
N SER A 26 -13.24 23.94 6.58
CA SER A 26 -14.36 24.05 7.52
C SER A 26 -15.52 24.86 6.95
N ARG A 27 -15.25 25.96 6.23
CA ARG A 27 -16.29 26.75 5.55
C ARG A 27 -17.01 25.94 4.48
N PHE A 28 -16.27 25.19 3.67
CA PHE A 28 -16.82 24.31 2.64
C PHE A 28 -17.69 23.21 3.27
N ILE A 29 -17.18 22.54 4.31
CA ILE A 29 -17.88 21.44 4.99
C ILE A 29 -19.22 21.94 5.57
N ARG A 30 -19.23 23.06 6.28
CA ARG A 30 -20.47 23.62 6.89
C ARG A 30 -21.57 23.91 5.88
N ASN A 31 -21.19 24.36 4.68
CA ASN A 31 -22.17 24.82 3.69
C ASN A 31 -22.64 23.71 2.75
N GLU A 32 -21.84 22.66 2.57
CA GLU A 32 -22.02 21.74 1.44
C GLU A 32 -22.14 20.26 1.88
N ILE A 33 -21.86 19.92 3.14
CA ILE A 33 -21.67 18.53 3.57
C ILE A 33 -22.54 18.20 4.77
N ASP A 34 -23.39 17.19 4.64
CA ASP A 34 -24.17 16.63 5.75
C ASP A 34 -23.39 15.54 6.49
N LEU A 35 -22.61 14.75 5.76
CA LEU A 35 -21.81 13.65 6.29
C LEU A 35 -20.37 13.71 5.75
N LEU A 36 -19.41 13.92 6.63
CA LEU A 36 -17.98 13.93 6.31
C LEU A 36 -17.36 12.55 6.58
N CYS A 37 -16.83 11.92 5.53
CA CYS A 37 -16.13 10.65 5.63
C CYS A 37 -14.62 10.83 5.46
N ILE A 38 -13.82 10.42 6.44
CA ILE A 38 -12.36 10.56 6.45
C ILE A 38 -11.70 9.17 6.50
N SER A 39 -10.72 8.91 5.63
CA SER A 39 -9.95 7.66 5.64
C SER A 39 -8.53 7.88 6.15
N ILE A 40 -8.14 7.17 7.22
CA ILE A 40 -6.80 7.21 7.83
C ILE A 40 -6.14 5.84 7.67
N ARG A 41 -5.11 5.76 6.80
CA ARG A 41 -4.44 4.50 6.46
C ARG A 41 -3.06 4.30 7.13
N TRP A 42 -2.29 5.39 7.34
CA TRP A 42 -0.86 5.31 7.61
C TRP A 42 -0.45 5.90 8.94
N ASP A 43 0.44 5.21 9.66
CA ASP A 43 0.96 5.61 10.96
C ASP A 43 1.69 6.94 10.97
N PHE A 44 2.55 7.18 9.97
CA PHE A 44 3.47 8.32 9.96
C PHE A 44 2.78 9.69 9.83
N GLN A 45 1.49 9.69 9.53
CA GLN A 45 0.67 10.90 9.44
C GLN A 45 -0.45 10.96 10.48
N PHE A 46 -0.62 9.93 11.30
CA PHE A 46 -1.74 9.82 12.23
C PHE A 46 -1.86 11.02 13.15
N GLU A 47 -0.78 11.40 13.82
CA GLU A 47 -0.72 12.56 14.70
C GLU A 47 -1.17 13.84 13.99
N SER A 48 -0.56 14.14 12.85
CA SER A 48 -0.86 15.35 12.08
C SER A 48 -2.26 15.34 11.47
N ILE A 49 -2.83 14.17 11.21
CA ILE A 49 -4.21 14.03 10.76
C ILE A 49 -5.16 14.27 11.93
N CYS A 50 -4.90 13.76 13.12
CA CYS A 50 -5.69 14.07 14.30
C CYS A 50 -5.68 15.57 14.60
N ASP A 51 -4.52 16.23 14.57
CA ASP A 51 -4.40 17.68 14.75
C ASP A 51 -5.18 18.47 13.68
N PHE A 52 -5.26 17.96 12.47
CA PHE A 52 -6.05 18.55 11.39
C PHE A 52 -7.55 18.30 11.59
N VAL A 53 -7.95 17.07 11.86
CA VAL A 53 -9.35 16.67 12.05
C VAL A 53 -9.98 17.39 13.25
N SER A 54 -9.26 17.54 14.37
CA SER A 54 -9.76 18.23 15.57
C SER A 54 -10.12 19.71 15.35
N GLN A 55 -9.68 20.31 14.23
CA GLN A 55 -9.99 21.69 13.85
C GLN A 55 -11.21 21.80 12.92
N LEU A 56 -11.78 20.66 12.48
CA LEU A 56 -12.96 20.65 11.62
C LEU A 56 -14.25 20.94 12.42
N PRO A 57 -15.32 21.38 11.76
CA PRO A 57 -16.55 21.80 12.44
C PRO A 57 -17.22 20.63 13.17
N PRO A 58 -17.53 20.78 14.47
CA PRO A 58 -18.15 19.73 15.26
C PRO A 58 -19.64 19.53 14.95
N GLU A 59 -20.26 20.49 14.28
CA GLU A 59 -21.66 20.44 13.88
C GLU A 59 -21.95 19.58 12.66
N VAL A 60 -20.91 19.14 11.94
CA VAL A 60 -21.05 18.25 10.79
C VAL A 60 -20.74 16.83 11.18
N CYS A 61 -21.70 15.92 10.96
CA CYS A 61 -21.53 14.51 11.29
C CYS A 61 -20.25 13.93 10.63
N THR A 62 -19.31 13.51 11.46
CA THR A 62 -17.99 13.07 10.99
C THR A 62 -17.76 11.60 11.28
N VAL A 63 -17.54 10.83 10.21
CA VAL A 63 -17.20 9.41 10.22
C VAL A 63 -15.75 9.22 9.82
N VAL A 64 -14.97 8.53 10.63
CA VAL A 64 -13.58 8.20 10.32
C VAL A 64 -13.44 6.68 10.14
N GLY A 65 -12.67 6.26 9.14
CA GLY A 65 -12.41 4.85 8.88
C GLY A 65 -11.00 4.61 8.37
N GLY A 66 -10.73 3.38 8.00
CA GLY A 66 -9.45 2.93 7.47
C GLY A 66 -8.60 2.19 8.48
N TYR A 67 -7.48 1.63 8.00
CA TYR A 67 -6.65 0.71 8.78
C TYR A 67 -6.17 1.31 10.11
N LYS A 68 -5.62 2.52 10.08
CA LYS A 68 -5.09 3.17 11.29
C LYS A 68 -6.20 3.66 12.21
N ALA A 69 -7.31 4.16 11.69
CA ALA A 69 -8.48 4.53 12.48
C ALA A 69 -9.04 3.31 13.24
N THR A 70 -9.11 2.16 12.59
CA THR A 70 -9.51 0.90 13.24
C THR A 70 -8.55 0.49 14.36
N GLN A 71 -7.23 0.69 14.16
CA GLN A 71 -6.21 0.32 15.12
C GLN A 71 -6.21 1.20 16.38
N GLU A 72 -6.48 2.50 16.22
CA GLU A 72 -6.33 3.55 17.24
C GLU A 72 -7.65 4.25 17.57
N VAL A 73 -8.74 3.50 17.67
CA VAL A 73 -10.09 4.04 17.90
C VAL A 73 -10.16 4.94 19.12
N GLU A 74 -9.61 4.49 20.26
CA GLU A 74 -9.64 5.22 21.52
C GLU A 74 -8.88 6.55 21.41
N VAL A 75 -7.66 6.48 20.88
CA VAL A 75 -6.81 7.68 20.70
C VAL A 75 -7.49 8.67 19.75
N LEU A 76 -8.19 8.17 18.73
CA LEU A 76 -8.90 9.01 17.79
C LEU A 76 -10.06 9.76 18.47
N PHE A 77 -10.88 9.08 19.26
CA PHE A 77 -11.95 9.72 20.02
C PHE A 77 -11.41 10.68 21.09
N GLU A 78 -10.31 10.35 21.76
CA GLU A 78 -9.69 11.23 22.74
C GLU A 78 -9.18 12.53 22.10
N ARG A 79 -8.47 12.44 20.96
CA ARG A 79 -7.83 13.58 20.31
C ARG A 79 -8.75 14.40 19.41
N CYS A 80 -9.81 13.79 18.91
CA CYS A 80 -10.74 14.41 17.96
C CYS A 80 -12.18 14.38 18.53
N PRO A 81 -12.53 15.33 19.43
CA PRO A 81 -13.85 15.35 20.05
C PRO A 81 -15.00 15.60 19.07
N ASN A 82 -14.69 16.12 17.89
CA ASN A 82 -15.62 16.35 16.77
C ASN A 82 -15.81 15.13 15.85
N VAL A 83 -15.24 13.99 16.18
CA VAL A 83 -15.50 12.73 15.48
C VAL A 83 -16.67 12.03 16.18
N ASP A 84 -17.76 11.80 15.42
CA ASP A 84 -18.96 11.15 15.92
C ASP A 84 -18.86 9.63 15.85
N MET A 85 -18.26 9.12 14.76
CA MET A 85 -18.24 7.70 14.47
C MET A 85 -16.88 7.23 13.92
N VAL A 86 -16.52 6.00 14.27
CA VAL A 86 -15.38 5.29 13.69
C VAL A 86 -15.84 3.96 13.12
N VAL A 87 -15.65 3.78 11.82
CA VAL A 87 -15.87 2.52 11.12
C VAL A 87 -14.66 1.62 11.30
N ARG A 88 -14.84 0.47 11.95
CA ARG A 88 -13.78 -0.50 12.25
C ARG A 88 -13.81 -1.67 11.24
N GLY A 89 -12.69 -1.93 10.61
CA GLY A 89 -12.55 -2.99 9.61
C GLY A 89 -12.85 -2.51 8.19
N GLU A 90 -13.45 -3.38 7.39
CA GLU A 90 -13.86 -3.09 6.03
C GLU A 90 -15.21 -2.37 6.03
N GLY A 91 -15.26 -1.19 5.46
CA GLY A 91 -16.34 -0.22 5.69
C GLY A 91 -17.45 -0.20 4.64
N GLU A 92 -17.36 -1.01 3.59
CA GLU A 92 -18.25 -0.92 2.43
C GLU A 92 -19.74 -1.11 2.79
N GLU A 93 -20.06 -2.09 3.62
CA GLU A 93 -21.42 -2.35 4.08
C GLU A 93 -21.83 -1.43 5.25
N ILE A 94 -20.88 -1.09 6.12
CA ILE A 94 -21.13 -0.25 7.30
C ILE A 94 -21.55 1.16 6.87
N ILE A 95 -20.86 1.76 5.91
CA ILE A 95 -21.21 3.11 5.44
C ILE A 95 -22.58 3.15 4.76
N GLN A 96 -23.01 2.07 4.11
CA GLN A 96 -24.37 1.97 3.56
C GLN A 96 -25.42 1.98 4.67
N GLN A 97 -25.21 1.24 5.76
CA GLN A 97 -26.12 1.23 6.90
C GLN A 97 -26.21 2.61 7.57
N ILE A 98 -25.10 3.34 7.70
CA ILE A 98 -25.09 4.71 8.25
C ILE A 98 -25.96 5.63 7.38
N VAL A 99 -25.77 5.65 6.06
CA VAL A 99 -26.49 6.57 5.17
C VAL A 99 -27.95 6.18 4.94
N THR A 100 -28.34 4.93 5.20
CA THR A 100 -29.73 4.48 5.16
C THR A 100 -30.47 4.66 6.48
N GLY A 101 -29.82 5.22 7.52
CA GLY A 101 -30.43 5.56 8.78
C GLY A 101 -30.67 4.37 9.73
N VAL A 102 -29.88 3.28 9.56
CA VAL A 102 -29.91 2.18 10.54
C VAL A 102 -29.46 2.74 11.90
N PRO A 103 -30.17 2.45 13.02
CA PRO A 103 -29.75 2.91 14.34
C PRO A 103 -28.31 2.51 14.66
N TYR A 104 -27.49 3.42 15.16
CA TYR A 104 -26.06 3.20 15.38
C TYR A 104 -25.77 1.97 16.23
N LYS A 105 -26.58 1.70 17.25
CA LYS A 105 -26.47 0.53 18.12
C LYS A 105 -26.59 -0.82 17.38
N ASP A 106 -27.24 -0.82 16.22
CA ASP A 106 -27.51 -2.03 15.43
C ASP A 106 -26.47 -2.23 14.29
N ILE A 107 -25.56 -1.26 14.08
CA ILE A 107 -24.53 -1.32 13.04
C ILE A 107 -23.28 -2.00 13.59
N ARG A 108 -23.05 -3.26 13.22
CA ARG A 108 -21.83 -3.98 13.58
C ARG A 108 -20.61 -3.30 12.96
N GLY A 109 -19.49 -3.29 13.69
CA GLY A 109 -18.25 -2.65 13.25
C GLY A 109 -18.21 -1.14 13.48
N LEU A 110 -19.28 -0.53 14.00
CA LEU A 110 -19.31 0.88 14.33
C LEU A 110 -18.85 1.12 15.79
N SER A 111 -18.05 2.16 15.98
CA SER A 111 -17.87 2.82 17.28
C SER A 111 -18.39 4.23 17.17
N TYR A 112 -19.12 4.71 18.16
CA TYR A 112 -19.78 6.01 18.12
C TYR A 112 -19.88 6.65 19.51
N ARG A 113 -20.17 7.96 19.53
CA ARG A 113 -20.45 8.69 20.78
C ARG A 113 -21.93 8.63 21.11
N GLU A 114 -22.24 8.29 22.35
CA GLU A 114 -23.58 8.33 22.91
C GLU A 114 -23.51 8.87 24.36
N ASN A 115 -24.23 9.95 24.63
CA ASN A 115 -24.26 10.57 25.94
C ASN A 115 -22.87 10.85 26.55
N GLY A 116 -21.92 11.31 25.74
CA GLY A 116 -20.55 11.62 26.15
C GLY A 116 -19.64 10.42 26.33
N ARG A 117 -20.12 9.19 26.06
CA ARG A 117 -19.35 7.95 26.15
C ARG A 117 -19.10 7.38 24.75
N VAL A 118 -18.02 6.63 24.61
CA VAL A 118 -17.76 5.86 23.40
C VAL A 118 -18.36 4.47 23.54
N VAL A 119 -19.18 4.09 22.58
CA VAL A 119 -19.80 2.78 22.49
C VAL A 119 -19.15 2.01 21.34
N HIS A 120 -18.81 0.75 21.57
CA HIS A 120 -18.24 -0.15 20.56
C HIS A 120 -19.21 -1.30 20.30
N ASN A 121 -19.77 -1.35 19.10
CA ASN A 121 -20.58 -2.49 18.69
C ASN A 121 -19.71 -3.73 18.40
N GLU A 122 -20.34 -4.88 18.24
CA GLU A 122 -19.67 -6.09 17.79
C GLU A 122 -18.92 -5.88 16.47
N ILE A 123 -17.88 -6.67 16.25
CA ILE A 123 -17.08 -6.63 15.01
C ILE A 123 -17.96 -7.04 13.82
N HIS A 124 -17.88 -6.28 12.74
CA HIS A 124 -18.54 -6.64 11.48
C HIS A 124 -17.81 -7.84 10.83
N PRO A 125 -18.52 -8.83 10.28
CA PRO A 125 -17.90 -9.88 9.47
C PRO A 125 -17.17 -9.29 8.27
N LEU A 126 -16.19 -10.02 7.75
CA LEU A 126 -15.52 -9.62 6.50
C LEU A 126 -16.53 -9.68 5.35
N PRO A 127 -16.67 -8.63 4.54
CA PRO A 127 -17.67 -8.59 3.49
C PRO A 127 -17.38 -9.57 2.36
N ASP A 128 -18.43 -10.01 1.70
CA ASP A 128 -18.36 -10.86 0.52
C ASP A 128 -17.96 -10.03 -0.72
N LEU A 129 -16.80 -10.34 -1.31
CA LEU A 129 -16.29 -9.60 -2.47
C LEU A 129 -17.16 -9.71 -3.72
N THR A 130 -18.03 -10.74 -3.80
CA THR A 130 -18.93 -10.90 -4.95
C THR A 130 -20.02 -9.83 -4.97
N ARG A 131 -20.30 -9.21 -3.82
CA ARG A 131 -21.33 -8.17 -3.63
C ARG A 131 -20.78 -6.76 -3.65
N ILE A 132 -19.46 -6.60 -3.54
CA ILE A 132 -18.85 -5.27 -3.50
C ILE A 132 -18.70 -4.74 -4.92
N PRO A 133 -19.36 -3.61 -5.27
CA PRO A 133 -19.17 -2.97 -6.56
C PRO A 133 -17.76 -2.41 -6.68
N PHE A 134 -17.25 -2.30 -7.90
CA PHE A 134 -15.99 -1.62 -8.12
C PHE A 134 -16.13 -0.08 -7.94
N PRO A 135 -15.03 0.62 -7.65
CA PRO A 135 -15.05 2.05 -7.35
C PRO A 135 -15.57 2.91 -8.51
N ASP A 136 -16.46 3.85 -8.22
CA ASP A 136 -16.88 4.86 -9.19
C ASP A 136 -15.80 5.92 -9.39
N ARG A 137 -15.10 5.82 -10.50
CA ARG A 137 -13.99 6.73 -10.85
C ARG A 137 -14.46 8.08 -11.38
N THR A 138 -15.74 8.24 -11.71
CA THR A 138 -16.29 9.52 -12.18
C THR A 138 -16.29 10.60 -11.09
N LEU A 139 -16.20 10.19 -9.82
CA LEU A 139 -16.10 11.09 -8.67
C LEU A 139 -14.69 11.73 -8.56
N ARG A 140 -13.70 11.20 -9.24
CA ARG A 140 -12.34 11.73 -9.22
C ARG A 140 -12.21 12.92 -10.16
N GLN A 141 -11.66 14.03 -9.64
CA GLN A 141 -11.40 15.25 -10.41
C GLN A 141 -10.01 15.26 -11.03
N TYR A 142 -9.11 14.41 -10.58
CA TYR A 142 -7.69 14.43 -10.94
C TYR A 142 -7.20 13.09 -11.46
N ASP A 143 -6.33 13.14 -12.46
CA ASP A 143 -5.57 11.99 -12.93
C ASP A 143 -4.32 11.81 -12.06
N TYR A 144 -4.16 10.62 -11.51
CA TYR A 144 -2.96 10.28 -10.74
C TYR A 144 -1.81 9.92 -11.67
N GLY A 145 -0.63 10.40 -11.33
CA GLY A 145 0.61 10.15 -12.08
C GLY A 145 1.78 9.86 -11.15
N LEU A 146 2.89 9.43 -11.72
CA LEU A 146 4.13 9.26 -10.97
C LEU A 146 4.70 10.63 -10.61
N VAL A 147 4.43 11.05 -9.36
CA VAL A 147 4.87 12.34 -8.82
C VAL A 147 5.90 12.12 -7.72
N LYS A 148 7.06 12.73 -7.83
CA LYS A 148 8.08 12.74 -6.79
C LYS A 148 8.40 14.18 -6.39
N HIS A 149 8.22 14.47 -5.09
CA HIS A 149 8.44 15.81 -4.54
C HIS A 149 7.68 16.94 -5.27
N GLY A 150 6.45 16.66 -5.72
CA GLY A 150 5.64 17.63 -6.46
C GLY A 150 5.94 17.71 -7.96
N VAL A 151 6.93 16.95 -8.45
CA VAL A 151 7.30 16.93 -9.87
C VAL A 151 6.77 15.63 -10.51
N ARG A 152 5.95 15.77 -11.57
CA ARG A 152 5.48 14.64 -12.37
C ARG A 152 6.62 14.09 -13.22
N LEU A 153 6.98 12.83 -13.01
CA LEU A 153 8.13 12.19 -13.64
C LEU A 153 7.77 11.45 -14.94
N SER A 154 6.52 11.05 -15.10
CA SER A 154 6.04 10.36 -16.30
C SER A 154 4.73 10.98 -16.77
N ARG A 155 4.48 10.90 -18.09
CA ARG A 155 3.17 11.26 -18.67
C ARG A 155 2.08 10.23 -18.34
N HIS A 156 2.47 8.99 -18.03
CA HIS A 156 1.50 7.94 -17.71
C HIS A 156 0.66 8.30 -16.50
N THR A 157 -0.62 8.02 -16.62
CA THR A 157 -1.57 8.05 -15.53
C THR A 157 -1.63 6.68 -14.85
N PHE A 158 -1.96 6.67 -13.56
CA PHE A 158 -1.97 5.47 -12.72
C PHE A 158 -3.31 5.28 -12.06
N ASP A 159 -3.77 4.04 -12.02
CA ASP A 159 -4.93 3.64 -11.23
C ASP A 159 -4.70 2.25 -10.61
N THR A 160 -5.63 1.83 -9.78
CA THR A 160 -5.60 0.53 -9.14
C THR A 160 -6.90 -0.23 -9.39
N VAL A 161 -6.79 -1.54 -9.52
CA VAL A 161 -7.90 -2.49 -9.55
C VAL A 161 -7.62 -3.56 -8.52
N LEU A 162 -8.65 -4.04 -7.85
CA LEU A 162 -8.56 -5.12 -6.88
C LEU A 162 -9.35 -6.31 -7.41
N SER A 163 -8.69 -7.44 -7.66
CA SER A 163 -9.36 -8.67 -8.12
C SER A 163 -9.56 -9.68 -7.00
N THR A 164 -8.74 -9.59 -5.94
CA THR A 164 -8.79 -10.50 -4.78
C THR A 164 -8.47 -9.75 -3.50
N ARG A 165 -8.92 -10.27 -2.35
CA ARG A 165 -8.47 -9.85 -1.01
C ARG A 165 -8.00 -11.06 -0.22
N GLY A 166 -6.99 -10.86 0.61
CA GLY A 166 -6.41 -11.89 1.45
C GLY A 166 -5.37 -12.73 0.71
N CYS A 167 -4.64 -13.49 1.50
CA CYS A 167 -3.55 -14.33 1.02
C CYS A 167 -3.57 -15.65 1.80
N PRO A 168 -3.35 -16.82 1.14
CA PRO A 168 -3.39 -18.11 1.82
C PRO A 168 -2.16 -18.37 2.70
N PHE A 169 -1.11 -17.55 2.55
CA PHE A 169 0.13 -17.70 3.31
C PHE A 169 0.03 -17.06 4.70
N SER A 170 0.87 -17.55 5.63
CA SER A 170 0.86 -17.13 7.04
C SER A 170 2.17 -16.46 7.47
N CYS A 171 2.74 -15.62 6.61
CA CYS A 171 3.98 -14.88 6.92
C CYS A 171 3.79 -14.01 8.17
N LYS A 172 4.66 -14.19 9.18
CA LYS A 172 4.52 -13.56 10.51
C LYS A 172 4.59 -12.03 10.49
N PHE A 173 5.25 -11.44 9.51
CA PHE A 173 5.40 -9.99 9.35
C PHE A 173 4.25 -9.32 8.60
N CYS A 174 3.37 -10.11 7.96
CA CYS A 174 2.39 -9.62 7.01
C CYS A 174 1.13 -9.09 7.68
N THR A 175 0.72 -7.88 7.30
CA THR A 175 -0.53 -7.25 7.77
C THR A 175 -1.76 -7.69 6.97
N PHE A 176 -1.57 -8.31 5.81
CA PHE A 176 -2.68 -8.77 4.97
C PHE A 176 -3.33 -10.04 5.49
N SER A 177 -2.64 -10.82 6.32
CA SER A 177 -3.20 -12.00 6.95
C SER A 177 -4.14 -11.69 8.11
N LEU A 178 -3.93 -10.57 8.81
CA LEU A 178 -4.75 -10.14 9.94
C LEU A 178 -5.03 -8.64 9.83
N ASN A 179 -6.30 -8.27 9.89
CA ASN A 179 -6.67 -6.86 9.98
C ASN A 179 -6.47 -6.32 11.42
N PRO A 180 -6.62 -5.00 11.67
CA PRO A 180 -6.45 -4.42 13.01
C PRO A 180 -7.44 -4.89 14.07
N LEU A 181 -8.42 -5.72 13.72
CA LEU A 181 -9.37 -6.37 14.62
C LEU A 181 -9.00 -7.83 14.93
N GLY A 182 -7.88 -8.33 14.38
CA GLY A 182 -7.48 -9.72 14.52
C GLY A 182 -8.24 -10.70 13.62
N GLN A 183 -9.08 -10.20 12.70
CA GLN A 183 -9.77 -11.06 11.75
C GLN A 183 -8.81 -11.48 10.63
N LYS A 184 -8.73 -12.78 10.36
CA LYS A 184 -7.98 -13.35 9.24
C LYS A 184 -8.85 -13.34 7.98
N ARG A 185 -8.45 -12.58 6.96
CA ARG A 185 -9.06 -12.70 5.65
C ARG A 185 -8.41 -13.85 4.90
N SER A 186 -9.19 -14.90 4.69
CA SER A 186 -8.84 -15.94 3.72
C SER A 186 -8.79 -15.36 2.31
N TYR A 187 -8.07 -16.01 1.42
CA TYR A 187 -8.06 -15.64 0.01
C TYR A 187 -9.47 -15.69 -0.57
N THR A 188 -9.96 -14.57 -1.06
CA THR A 188 -11.28 -14.39 -1.65
C THR A 188 -11.18 -13.69 -2.99
N GLU A 189 -12.04 -14.07 -3.93
CA GLU A 189 -11.99 -13.63 -5.33
C GLU A 189 -13.26 -12.83 -5.69
N ARG A 190 -13.08 -11.77 -6.48
CA ARG A 190 -14.19 -11.14 -7.20
C ARG A 190 -14.52 -11.95 -8.46
N PRO A 191 -15.75 -11.93 -8.97
CA PRO A 191 -16.07 -12.50 -10.29
C PRO A 191 -15.14 -11.91 -11.37
N ILE A 192 -14.60 -12.78 -12.23
CA ILE A 192 -13.64 -12.36 -13.27
C ILE A 192 -14.28 -11.33 -14.20
N GLU A 193 -15.55 -11.52 -14.56
CA GLU A 193 -16.33 -10.62 -15.39
C GLU A 193 -16.38 -9.22 -14.79
N SER A 194 -16.61 -9.12 -13.48
CA SER A 194 -16.60 -7.83 -12.75
C SER A 194 -15.22 -7.14 -12.82
N VAL A 195 -14.13 -7.90 -12.77
CA VAL A 195 -12.76 -7.35 -12.92
C VAL A 195 -12.54 -6.81 -14.33
N ILE A 196 -12.98 -7.54 -15.36
CA ILE A 196 -12.83 -7.13 -16.76
C ILE A 196 -13.68 -5.89 -17.05
N GLU A 197 -14.93 -5.86 -16.57
CA GLU A 197 -15.79 -4.68 -16.72
C GLU A 197 -15.17 -3.46 -16.04
N GLU A 198 -14.63 -3.61 -14.83
CA GLU A 198 -13.90 -2.52 -14.18
C GLU A 198 -12.71 -2.04 -15.01
N LEU A 199 -11.89 -2.96 -15.55
CA LEU A 199 -10.73 -2.62 -16.38
C LEU A 199 -11.11 -1.81 -17.64
N LYS A 200 -12.30 -2.06 -18.23
CA LYS A 200 -12.83 -1.28 -19.36
C LYS A 200 -13.13 0.16 -18.98
N THR A 201 -13.51 0.43 -17.73
CA THR A 201 -13.80 1.78 -17.23
C THR A 201 -12.55 2.58 -16.86
N VAL A 202 -11.42 1.91 -16.58
CA VAL A 202 -10.18 2.56 -16.18
C VAL A 202 -9.58 3.35 -17.36
N LYS A 203 -9.41 4.65 -17.20
CA LYS A 203 -8.78 5.54 -18.21
C LYS A 203 -7.25 5.56 -18.13
N ALA A 204 -6.69 5.23 -16.97
CA ALA A 204 -5.25 5.27 -16.72
C ALA A 204 -4.44 4.34 -17.65
N ASP A 205 -3.22 4.74 -17.98
CA ASP A 205 -2.29 3.95 -18.80
C ASP A 205 -1.69 2.77 -18.04
N VAL A 206 -1.41 2.98 -16.74
CA VAL A 206 -0.80 1.98 -15.85
C VAL A 206 -1.81 1.58 -14.79
N VAL A 207 -2.04 0.30 -14.66
CA VAL A 207 -2.97 -0.28 -13.67
C VAL A 207 -2.22 -1.22 -12.75
N LEU A 208 -2.23 -0.90 -11.45
CA LEU A 208 -1.75 -1.79 -10.41
C LEU A 208 -2.89 -2.69 -9.94
N PHE A 209 -2.74 -4.01 -10.08
CA PHE A 209 -3.53 -4.95 -9.31
C PHE A 209 -3.11 -4.87 -7.84
N SER A 210 -4.01 -4.33 -7.00
CA SER A 210 -3.75 -4.12 -5.56
C SER A 210 -3.97 -5.39 -4.73
N ASP A 211 -4.02 -6.52 -5.39
CA ASP A 211 -4.13 -7.84 -4.78
C ASP A 211 -2.91 -8.12 -3.91
N ASP A 212 -3.09 -8.81 -2.79
CA ASP A 212 -1.98 -9.20 -1.89
C ASP A 212 -1.00 -10.16 -2.58
N ASN A 213 -1.51 -10.98 -3.49
CA ASN A 213 -0.75 -11.83 -4.41
C ASN A 213 -1.64 -12.20 -5.61
N PHE A 214 -1.48 -11.50 -6.71
CA PHE A 214 -2.33 -11.66 -7.90
C PHE A 214 -2.28 -13.09 -8.49
N PHE A 215 -1.12 -13.72 -8.46
CA PHE A 215 -0.91 -15.06 -9.04
C PHE A 215 -1.15 -16.22 -8.04
N THR A 216 -1.88 -15.99 -6.96
CA THR A 216 -2.22 -17.03 -5.97
C THR A 216 -2.96 -18.20 -6.61
N ASN A 217 -3.90 -17.92 -7.51
CA ASN A 217 -4.61 -18.92 -8.31
C ASN A 217 -4.16 -18.81 -9.77
N PRO A 218 -3.24 -19.68 -10.25
CA PRO A 218 -2.68 -19.59 -11.60
C PRO A 218 -3.73 -19.74 -12.70
N LYS A 219 -4.74 -20.61 -12.51
CA LYS A 219 -5.82 -20.81 -13.48
C LYS A 219 -6.65 -19.54 -13.65
N ARG A 220 -7.01 -18.90 -12.54
CA ARG A 220 -7.73 -17.63 -12.56
C ARG A 220 -6.91 -16.51 -13.21
N SER A 221 -5.63 -16.41 -12.85
CA SER A 221 -4.75 -15.39 -13.44
C SER A 221 -4.60 -15.58 -14.95
N GLU A 222 -4.52 -16.83 -15.40
CA GLU A 222 -4.52 -17.18 -16.81
C GLU A 222 -5.81 -16.73 -17.52
N GLN A 223 -6.98 -17.01 -16.94
CA GLN A 223 -8.27 -16.58 -17.47
C GLN A 223 -8.40 -15.05 -17.54
N ILE A 224 -7.96 -14.32 -16.53
CA ILE A 224 -7.95 -12.85 -16.55
C ILE A 224 -7.05 -12.35 -17.68
N CYS A 225 -5.85 -12.94 -17.88
CA CYS A 225 -4.96 -12.57 -18.98
C CYS A 225 -5.60 -12.85 -20.35
N ASP A 226 -6.26 -13.98 -20.52
CA ASP A 226 -6.97 -14.32 -21.76
C ASP A 226 -8.05 -13.28 -22.07
N LEU A 227 -8.90 -12.95 -21.11
CA LEU A 227 -9.96 -11.97 -21.27
C LEU A 227 -9.44 -10.55 -21.49
N ILE A 228 -8.31 -10.16 -20.89
CA ILE A 228 -7.63 -8.89 -21.20
C ILE A 228 -7.23 -8.83 -22.67
N ILE A 229 -6.65 -9.93 -23.19
CA ILE A 229 -6.22 -10.04 -24.60
C ILE A 229 -7.42 -10.03 -25.55
N GLU A 230 -8.44 -10.85 -25.28
CA GLU A 230 -9.66 -10.96 -26.08
C GLU A 230 -10.43 -9.64 -26.18
N ASN A 231 -10.56 -8.94 -25.04
CA ASN A 231 -11.21 -7.63 -25.00
C ASN A 231 -10.29 -6.48 -25.47
N LYS A 232 -9.08 -6.79 -25.95
CA LYS A 232 -8.10 -5.81 -26.46
C LYS A 232 -7.81 -4.66 -25.47
N ILE A 233 -7.77 -4.96 -24.16
CA ILE A 233 -7.49 -3.98 -23.10
C ILE A 233 -5.99 -3.68 -23.11
N LYS A 234 -5.61 -2.54 -23.66
CA LYS A 234 -4.19 -2.13 -23.79
C LYS A 234 -3.76 -1.23 -22.64
N LYS A 235 -3.12 -1.82 -21.63
CA LYS A 235 -2.59 -1.16 -20.44
C LYS A 235 -1.21 -1.71 -20.07
N ILE A 236 -0.50 -0.99 -19.23
CA ILE A 236 0.68 -1.50 -18.51
C ILE A 236 0.18 -2.01 -17.18
N PHE A 237 0.21 -3.33 -16.98
CA PHE A 237 -0.20 -3.91 -15.71
C PHE A 237 1.00 -4.09 -14.78
N VAL A 238 0.74 -3.79 -13.50
CA VAL A 238 1.65 -4.01 -12.39
C VAL A 238 0.97 -4.98 -11.42
N ALA A 239 1.66 -6.01 -10.96
CA ALA A 239 1.09 -6.96 -9.99
C ALA A 239 2.05 -7.22 -8.83
N GLN A 240 1.50 -7.37 -7.64
CA GLN A 240 2.21 -7.95 -6.50
C GLN A 240 2.17 -9.47 -6.60
N THR A 241 3.29 -10.11 -6.34
CA THR A 241 3.40 -11.56 -6.43
C THR A 241 4.48 -12.13 -5.51
N ARG A 242 4.41 -13.44 -5.33
CA ARG A 242 5.48 -14.26 -4.75
C ARG A 242 6.28 -14.90 -5.88
N ILE A 243 7.42 -15.48 -5.53
CA ILE A 243 8.27 -16.21 -6.50
C ILE A 243 7.59 -17.44 -7.10
N ASP A 244 6.53 -17.93 -6.46
CA ASP A 244 5.80 -19.14 -6.89
C ASP A 244 5.23 -19.04 -8.31
N VAL A 245 5.00 -17.82 -8.82
CA VAL A 245 4.56 -17.59 -10.21
C VAL A 245 5.55 -18.18 -11.24
N ALA A 246 6.83 -18.27 -10.91
CA ALA A 246 7.86 -18.86 -11.77
C ALA A 246 7.63 -20.36 -12.07
N LYS A 247 6.85 -21.06 -11.25
CA LYS A 247 6.46 -22.46 -11.47
C LYS A 247 5.41 -22.63 -12.58
N HIS A 248 4.88 -21.52 -13.12
CA HIS A 248 3.79 -21.51 -14.09
C HIS A 248 4.16 -20.73 -15.36
N PRO A 249 5.07 -21.28 -16.23
CA PRO A 249 5.55 -20.59 -17.42
C PRO A 249 4.40 -20.15 -18.37
N ARG A 250 3.38 -21.00 -18.53
CA ARG A 250 2.21 -20.67 -19.34
C ARG A 250 1.47 -19.41 -18.86
N VAL A 251 1.36 -19.22 -17.54
CA VAL A 251 0.77 -18.01 -16.96
C VAL A 251 1.67 -16.80 -17.22
N LEU A 252 2.99 -16.96 -17.12
CA LEU A 252 3.95 -15.90 -17.41
C LEU A 252 3.87 -15.46 -18.88
N ASP A 253 3.80 -16.41 -19.82
CA ASP A 253 3.64 -16.12 -21.25
C ASP A 253 2.37 -15.30 -21.53
N LYS A 254 1.27 -15.68 -20.89
CA LYS A 254 -0.01 -14.96 -21.03
C LYS A 254 0.02 -13.60 -20.36
N ALA A 255 0.61 -13.51 -19.17
CA ALA A 255 0.76 -12.24 -18.45
C ALA A 255 1.59 -11.23 -19.26
N GLU A 256 2.69 -11.66 -19.85
CA GLU A 256 3.51 -10.78 -20.72
C GLU A 256 2.71 -10.28 -21.92
N LYS A 257 1.97 -11.18 -22.60
CA LYS A 257 1.08 -10.84 -23.75
C LYS A 257 -0.07 -9.93 -23.35
N ALA A 258 -0.67 -10.14 -22.18
CA ALA A 258 -1.76 -9.32 -21.64
C ALA A 258 -1.28 -7.90 -21.24
N GLY A 259 0.03 -7.66 -21.14
CA GLY A 259 0.59 -6.35 -20.81
C GLY A 259 1.07 -6.22 -19.36
N PHE A 260 1.24 -7.31 -18.62
CA PHE A 260 1.94 -7.26 -17.34
C PHE A 260 3.42 -6.95 -17.58
N LYS A 261 3.84 -5.77 -17.14
CA LYS A 261 5.18 -5.24 -17.38
C LYS A 261 6.00 -5.03 -16.12
N VAL A 262 5.39 -5.14 -14.95
CA VAL A 262 6.08 -4.97 -13.66
C VAL A 262 5.56 -5.99 -12.66
N PHE A 263 6.47 -6.75 -12.07
CA PHE A 263 6.19 -7.58 -10.90
C PHE A 263 6.85 -7.00 -9.66
N LEU A 264 6.05 -6.86 -8.60
CA LEU A 264 6.47 -6.44 -7.27
C LEU A 264 6.55 -7.71 -6.40
N ILE A 265 7.77 -8.18 -6.13
CA ILE A 265 8.02 -9.52 -5.60
C ILE A 265 8.51 -9.46 -4.17
N GLY A 266 7.76 -10.08 -3.24
CA GLY A 266 8.19 -10.23 -1.85
C GLY A 266 9.25 -11.34 -1.72
N ILE A 267 10.50 -10.97 -1.48
CA ILE A 267 11.63 -11.88 -1.24
C ILE A 267 11.93 -11.94 0.26
N GLU A 268 11.94 -10.78 0.89
CA GLU A 268 12.13 -10.44 2.30
C GLU A 268 13.58 -10.58 2.77
N SER A 269 14.25 -11.70 2.53
CA SER A 269 15.65 -11.89 2.96
C SER A 269 16.42 -12.81 2.00
N PRO A 270 17.74 -12.60 1.87
CA PRO A 270 18.63 -13.54 1.19
C PRO A 270 19.11 -14.67 2.11
N HIS A 271 18.60 -14.82 3.33
CA HIS A 271 19.07 -15.79 4.32
C HIS A 271 17.96 -16.74 4.75
N ASP A 272 18.17 -18.05 4.59
CA ASP A 272 17.16 -19.08 4.92
C ASP A 272 16.71 -19.00 6.38
N ARG A 273 17.63 -18.79 7.32
CA ARG A 273 17.33 -18.59 8.74
C ARG A 273 16.31 -17.45 8.97
N ILE A 274 16.47 -16.33 8.25
CA ILE A 274 15.55 -15.19 8.36
C ILE A 274 14.22 -15.50 7.67
N LEU A 275 14.25 -16.16 6.52
CA LEU A 275 13.04 -16.58 5.80
C LEU A 275 12.19 -17.55 6.65
N GLU A 276 12.84 -18.47 7.38
CA GLU A 276 12.18 -19.35 8.33
C GLU A 276 11.58 -18.59 9.51
N GLN A 277 12.35 -17.66 10.12
CA GLN A 277 11.88 -16.79 11.22
C GLN A 277 10.65 -15.98 10.81
N LEU A 278 10.64 -15.45 9.58
CA LEU A 278 9.52 -14.71 9.00
C LEU A 278 8.38 -15.62 8.53
N GLN A 279 8.56 -16.93 8.58
CA GLN A 279 7.62 -17.94 8.08
C GLN A 279 7.24 -17.68 6.61
N LYS A 280 8.24 -17.30 5.80
CA LYS A 280 8.01 -16.96 4.38
C LYS A 280 7.70 -18.20 3.53
N GLY A 281 8.17 -19.39 3.95
CA GLY A 281 7.94 -20.66 3.27
C GLY A 281 8.66 -20.80 1.92
N ILE A 282 9.81 -20.14 1.77
CA ILE A 282 10.71 -20.25 0.61
C ILE A 282 12.16 -20.27 1.10
N THR A 283 13.06 -20.78 0.25
CA THR A 283 14.51 -20.76 0.50
C THR A 283 15.24 -19.83 -0.45
N GLN A 284 16.46 -19.47 -0.10
CA GLN A 284 17.35 -18.69 -0.97
C GLN A 284 17.53 -19.36 -2.34
N GLN A 285 17.71 -20.70 -2.37
CA GLN A 285 17.87 -21.44 -3.63
C GLN A 285 16.61 -21.35 -4.49
N GLN A 286 15.42 -21.52 -3.89
CA GLN A 286 14.16 -21.35 -4.60
C GLN A 286 13.99 -19.94 -5.18
N VAL A 287 14.49 -18.91 -4.50
CA VAL A 287 14.53 -17.54 -5.05
C VAL A 287 15.43 -17.48 -6.28
N ARG A 288 16.64 -18.06 -6.23
CA ARG A 288 17.57 -18.11 -7.39
C ARG A 288 16.93 -18.82 -8.58
N ASP A 289 16.35 -19.99 -8.36
CA ASP A 289 15.70 -20.79 -9.40
C ASP A 289 14.52 -20.03 -10.03
N ALA A 290 13.70 -19.40 -9.22
CA ALA A 290 12.58 -18.58 -9.70
C ALA A 290 13.06 -17.40 -10.56
N PHE A 291 14.11 -16.68 -10.14
CA PHE A 291 14.64 -15.56 -10.90
C PHE A 291 15.38 -16.00 -12.17
N ALA A 292 15.94 -17.20 -12.22
CA ALA A 292 16.46 -17.77 -13.45
C ALA A 292 15.36 -17.93 -14.53
N VAL A 293 14.12 -18.20 -14.12
CA VAL A 293 12.95 -18.22 -15.01
C VAL A 293 12.44 -16.81 -15.30
N LEU A 294 12.16 -16.00 -14.26
CA LEU A 294 11.53 -14.69 -14.40
C LEU A 294 12.35 -13.70 -15.26
N THR A 295 13.67 -13.79 -15.21
CA THR A 295 14.55 -12.91 -15.99
C THR A 295 14.53 -13.18 -17.50
N GLN A 296 13.91 -14.27 -17.95
CA GLN A 296 13.72 -14.57 -19.37
C GLN A 296 12.58 -13.75 -20.00
N TYR A 297 11.70 -13.19 -19.17
CA TYR A 297 10.56 -12.38 -19.61
C TYR A 297 10.90 -10.89 -19.67
N ASN A 298 10.21 -10.17 -20.58
CA ASN A 298 10.36 -8.71 -20.67
C ASN A 298 9.48 -7.99 -19.64
N ILE A 299 9.69 -8.37 -18.36
CA ILE A 299 8.98 -7.87 -17.19
C ILE A 299 10.01 -7.18 -16.27
N TYR A 300 9.66 -6.03 -15.71
CA TYR A 300 10.45 -5.33 -14.71
C TYR A 300 10.27 -5.99 -13.35
N LEU A 301 11.34 -6.46 -12.75
CA LEU A 301 11.35 -7.21 -11.51
C LEU A 301 11.78 -6.31 -10.35
N HIS A 302 10.83 -5.99 -9.47
CA HIS A 302 11.08 -5.21 -8.25
C HIS A 302 11.03 -6.11 -7.03
N GLY A 303 12.12 -6.17 -6.26
CA GLY A 303 12.20 -7.00 -5.05
C GLY A 303 11.93 -6.22 -3.77
N TYR A 304 11.12 -6.78 -2.86
CA TYR A 304 10.95 -6.29 -1.50
C TYR A 304 11.82 -7.07 -0.54
N PHE A 305 12.50 -6.36 0.38
CA PHE A 305 13.32 -6.91 1.43
C PHE A 305 12.97 -6.30 2.80
N ILE A 306 13.19 -7.09 3.85
CA ILE A 306 13.12 -6.66 5.23
C ILE A 306 14.54 -6.77 5.82
N TYR A 307 15.01 -5.72 6.47
CA TYR A 307 16.29 -5.71 7.17
C TYR A 307 16.09 -5.40 8.65
N ALA A 308 17.11 -5.62 9.46
CA ALA A 308 17.06 -5.53 10.91
C ALA A 308 16.10 -6.55 11.52
N ASN A 309 16.12 -7.77 11.00
CA ASN A 309 15.42 -8.90 11.58
C ASN A 309 16.09 -9.34 12.88
N ILE A 310 15.40 -10.13 13.70
CA ILE A 310 15.95 -10.59 14.97
C ILE A 310 17.19 -11.46 14.72
N GLY A 311 18.28 -11.14 15.39
CA GLY A 311 19.57 -11.84 15.23
C GLY A 311 20.29 -11.57 13.90
N GLU A 312 19.79 -10.66 13.04
CA GLU A 312 20.45 -10.33 11.79
C GLU A 312 21.67 -9.44 12.04
N THR A 313 22.81 -9.80 11.46
CA THR A 313 24.05 -9.04 11.55
C THR A 313 24.14 -7.94 10.50
N GLU A 314 25.03 -6.96 10.69
CA GLU A 314 25.28 -5.91 9.68
C GLU A 314 25.75 -6.51 8.35
N GLU A 315 26.60 -7.53 8.39
CA GLU A 315 27.07 -8.22 7.20
C GLU A 315 25.94 -8.89 6.43
N GLU A 316 25.03 -9.59 7.14
CA GLU A 316 23.84 -10.19 6.56
C GLU A 316 22.93 -9.13 5.91
N MET A 317 22.69 -8.00 6.59
CA MET A 317 21.90 -6.90 6.03
C MET A 317 22.56 -6.31 4.76
N LEU A 318 23.88 -6.18 4.75
CA LEU A 318 24.65 -5.66 3.60
C LEU A 318 24.81 -6.66 2.47
N TYR A 319 24.46 -7.92 2.68
CA TYR A 319 24.40 -8.91 1.58
C TYR A 319 23.16 -8.70 0.69
N ILE A 320 22.12 -8.02 1.16
CA ILE A 320 20.89 -7.72 0.38
C ILE A 320 21.20 -7.13 -1.00
N PRO A 321 21.99 -6.04 -1.16
CA PRO A 321 22.26 -5.45 -2.46
C PRO A 321 23.05 -6.38 -3.37
N LYS A 322 23.98 -7.17 -2.84
CA LYS A 322 24.74 -8.15 -3.59
C LYS A 322 23.84 -9.27 -4.13
N PHE A 323 23.05 -9.87 -3.26
CA PHE A 323 22.09 -10.90 -3.63
C PHE A 323 21.08 -10.40 -4.68
N ALA A 324 20.55 -9.20 -4.51
CA ALA A 324 19.61 -8.61 -5.45
C ALA A 324 20.20 -8.42 -6.85
N LYS A 325 21.49 -8.09 -6.94
CA LYS A 325 22.22 -8.02 -8.22
C LYS A 325 22.49 -9.42 -8.81
N GLU A 326 22.85 -10.39 -7.98
CA GLU A 326 23.08 -11.79 -8.39
C GLU A 326 21.84 -12.38 -9.07
N ILE A 327 20.65 -12.15 -8.52
CA ILE A 327 19.37 -12.61 -9.10
C ILE A 327 18.80 -11.65 -10.15
N LYS A 328 19.58 -10.63 -10.57
CA LYS A 328 19.25 -9.67 -11.64
C LYS A 328 17.94 -8.90 -11.41
N LEU A 329 17.68 -8.47 -10.17
CA LEU A 329 16.60 -7.54 -9.90
C LEU A 329 16.83 -6.20 -10.58
N ASP A 330 15.77 -5.64 -11.18
CA ASP A 330 15.82 -4.31 -11.77
C ASP A 330 15.85 -3.22 -10.68
N SER A 331 15.07 -3.39 -9.61
CA SER A 331 15.08 -2.47 -8.46
C SER A 331 14.70 -3.17 -7.16
N ILE A 332 15.01 -2.53 -6.04
CA ILE A 332 14.66 -3.02 -4.71
C ILE A 332 13.99 -1.94 -3.86
N SER A 333 13.07 -2.37 -3.02
CA SER A 333 12.63 -1.65 -1.83
C SER A 333 12.97 -2.45 -0.59
N PHE A 334 13.38 -1.78 0.45
CA PHE A 334 13.70 -2.45 1.71
C PHE A 334 13.23 -1.62 2.88
N GLN A 335 12.63 -2.30 3.84
CA GLN A 335 12.11 -1.70 5.06
C GLN A 335 12.70 -2.42 6.26
N LYS A 336 12.90 -1.70 7.36
CA LYS A 336 13.27 -2.36 8.61
C LYS A 336 12.07 -3.14 9.16
N LEU A 337 12.38 -4.19 9.91
CA LEU A 337 11.38 -4.99 10.57
C LEU A 337 10.40 -4.12 11.36
N ARG A 338 9.11 -4.40 11.21
CA ARG A 338 8.01 -3.72 11.92
C ARG A 338 7.06 -4.75 12.50
N ILE A 339 6.49 -4.38 13.62
CA ILE A 339 5.41 -5.12 14.27
C ILE A 339 4.12 -4.35 14.08
N GLU A 340 3.10 -5.02 13.62
CA GLU A 340 1.73 -4.54 13.64
C GLU A 340 0.97 -5.11 14.84
N LYS A 341 -0.15 -4.50 15.22
CA LYS A 341 -0.86 -4.78 16.49
C LYS A 341 -1.14 -6.28 16.74
N PHE A 342 -1.52 -7.00 15.70
CA PHE A 342 -1.83 -8.44 15.77
C PHE A 342 -0.81 -9.31 15.04
N SER A 343 0.37 -8.77 14.74
CA SER A 343 1.43 -9.54 14.09
C SER A 343 1.97 -10.63 15.03
N PRO A 344 2.05 -11.90 14.59
CA PRO A 344 2.70 -12.96 15.36
C PRO A 344 4.18 -12.67 15.68
N LEU A 345 4.81 -11.75 14.95
CA LEU A 345 6.17 -11.27 15.26
C LEU A 345 6.26 -10.51 16.59
N LYS A 346 5.15 -10.02 17.12
CA LYS A 346 5.15 -9.28 18.39
C LYS A 346 5.73 -10.13 19.51
N GLU A 347 5.22 -11.35 19.69
CA GLU A 347 5.68 -12.30 20.70
C GLU A 347 7.16 -12.69 20.49
N VAL A 348 7.57 -12.84 19.23
CA VAL A 348 8.97 -13.15 18.88
C VAL A 348 9.92 -12.02 19.27
N VAL A 349 9.52 -10.76 19.06
CA VAL A 349 10.35 -9.60 19.44
C VAL A 349 10.34 -9.37 20.95
N GLU A 350 9.18 -9.52 21.61
CA GLU A 350 9.06 -9.37 23.07
C GLU A 350 9.81 -10.46 23.83
N GLY A 351 9.92 -11.66 23.25
CA GLY A 351 10.72 -12.76 23.80
C GLY A 351 12.22 -12.72 23.45
N ALA A 352 12.66 -11.79 22.59
CA ALA A 352 14.06 -11.67 22.17
C ALA A 352 14.83 -10.69 23.06
N PRO A 353 15.83 -11.13 23.85
CA PRO A 353 16.61 -10.25 24.70
C PRO A 353 17.30 -9.12 23.92
N GLY A 354 17.26 -7.90 24.42
CA GLY A 354 17.87 -6.72 23.80
C GLY A 354 17.13 -6.20 22.56
N TYR A 355 15.89 -6.65 22.30
CA TYR A 355 15.03 -6.12 21.25
C TYR A 355 13.85 -5.35 21.82
N TYR A 356 13.48 -4.27 21.15
CA TYR A 356 12.35 -3.43 21.51
C TYR A 356 11.74 -2.78 20.28
N TYR A 357 10.52 -2.27 20.39
CA TYR A 357 9.84 -1.61 19.27
C TYR A 357 9.16 -0.31 19.70
N ASN A 358 8.99 0.60 18.75
CA ASN A 358 8.24 1.83 18.94
C ASN A 358 6.73 1.51 18.90
N ARG A 359 6.01 1.84 19.96
CA ARG A 359 4.56 1.60 20.10
C ARG A 359 3.73 2.28 19.00
N ILE A 360 4.11 3.49 18.54
CA ILE A 360 3.33 4.26 17.56
C ILE A 360 3.56 3.76 16.13
N GLY A 361 4.75 3.32 15.78
CA GLY A 361 5.10 2.94 14.41
C GLY A 361 5.56 1.52 14.24
N GLY A 362 5.51 0.68 15.28
CA GLY A 362 5.90 -0.73 15.25
C GLY A 362 7.35 -1.03 14.86
N SER A 363 8.17 0.00 14.64
CA SER A 363 9.56 -0.19 14.19
C SER A 363 10.40 -0.88 15.25
N VAL A 364 11.05 -1.98 14.87
CA VAL A 364 11.93 -2.76 15.75
C VAL A 364 13.34 -2.19 15.78
N TYR A 365 13.95 -2.23 16.96
CA TYR A 365 15.33 -1.84 17.27
C TYR A 365 15.93 -2.88 18.18
N SER A 366 17.25 -2.82 18.36
CA SER A 366 17.96 -3.62 19.37
C SER A 366 19.04 -2.79 20.05
N ASP A 367 19.59 -3.30 21.15
CA ASP A 367 20.74 -2.69 21.85
C ASP A 367 21.95 -2.52 20.92
N ARG A 368 22.09 -3.45 19.95
CA ARG A 368 23.17 -3.41 18.94
C ARG A 368 22.87 -2.41 17.82
N TYR A 369 21.60 -2.27 17.40
CA TYR A 369 21.20 -1.47 16.25
C TYR A 369 20.05 -0.52 16.61
N GLY A 370 20.41 0.67 17.01
CA GLY A 370 19.49 1.77 17.24
C GLY A 370 19.09 2.49 15.95
N ARG A 371 18.38 3.60 16.10
CA ARG A 371 17.86 4.39 14.97
C ARG A 371 18.96 4.94 14.05
N LYS A 372 20.11 5.31 14.61
CA LYS A 372 21.24 5.91 13.88
C LYS A 372 21.96 4.86 13.04
N GLU A 373 22.29 3.73 13.64
CA GLU A 373 22.97 2.60 13.03
C GLU A 373 22.14 2.04 11.86
N LEU A 374 20.86 1.75 12.10
CA LEU A 374 19.96 1.26 11.04
C LEU A 374 19.78 2.26 9.90
N LYS A 375 19.85 3.57 10.16
CA LYS A 375 19.83 4.58 9.10
C LYS A 375 21.12 4.54 8.26
N GLN A 376 22.27 4.30 8.88
CA GLN A 376 23.55 4.15 8.17
C GLN A 376 23.55 2.88 7.29
N ILE A 377 23.16 1.74 7.86
CA ILE A 377 23.03 0.47 7.13
C ILE A 377 22.08 0.63 5.94
N ARG A 378 20.92 1.22 6.15
CA ARG A 378 19.97 1.51 5.07
C ARG A 378 20.59 2.34 3.94
N ASN A 379 21.38 3.34 4.26
CA ASN A 379 22.03 4.18 3.26
C ASN A 379 23.09 3.40 2.50
N ARG A 380 23.84 2.50 3.15
CA ARG A 380 24.82 1.60 2.52
C ARG A 380 24.12 0.63 1.58
N ILE A 381 23.09 -0.11 2.01
CA ILE A 381 22.28 -1.00 1.15
C ILE A 381 21.85 -0.25 -0.11
N ARG A 382 21.37 0.99 0.06
CA ARG A 382 20.89 1.80 -1.06
C ARG A 382 21.99 2.21 -2.01
N SER A 383 23.14 2.68 -1.52
CA SER A 383 24.24 3.12 -2.37
C SER A 383 24.95 1.96 -3.07
N GLU A 384 25.00 0.79 -2.45
CA GLU A 384 25.62 -0.40 -3.03
C GLU A 384 24.74 -1.03 -4.13
N PHE A 385 23.40 -0.96 -3.99
CA PHE A 385 22.52 -1.45 -5.07
C PHE A 385 22.37 -0.44 -6.21
N TYR A 386 22.08 0.83 -5.88
CA TYR A 386 21.80 1.88 -6.87
C TYR A 386 23.08 2.60 -7.33
N ASP A 387 24.06 1.86 -7.81
CA ASP A 387 25.23 2.38 -8.50
C ASP A 387 24.90 2.83 -9.94
N LEU A 388 25.85 3.47 -10.61
CA LEU A 388 25.63 4.00 -11.95
C LEU A 388 25.23 2.92 -12.98
N PRO A 389 25.88 1.74 -13.04
CA PRO A 389 25.46 0.65 -13.92
C PRO A 389 24.02 0.21 -13.67
N GLN A 390 23.60 0.07 -12.42
CA GLN A 390 22.23 -0.31 -12.06
C GLN A 390 21.21 0.75 -12.45
N ILE A 391 21.52 2.03 -12.24
CA ILE A 391 20.66 3.15 -12.66
C ILE A 391 20.47 3.14 -14.18
N LEU A 392 21.54 2.93 -14.94
CA LEU A 392 21.48 2.83 -16.41
C LEU A 392 20.66 1.60 -16.87
N HIS A 393 20.81 0.46 -16.18
CA HIS A 393 20.00 -0.73 -16.41
C HIS A 393 18.51 -0.43 -16.19
N ILE A 394 18.14 0.18 -15.06
CA ILE A 394 16.76 0.58 -14.75
C ILE A 394 16.15 1.43 -15.87
N ILE A 395 16.89 2.45 -16.33
CA ILE A 395 16.42 3.35 -17.38
C ILE A 395 16.20 2.59 -18.69
N ARG A 396 17.14 1.72 -19.09
CA ARG A 396 17.03 0.90 -20.31
C ARG A 396 15.84 -0.06 -20.23
N LYS A 397 15.68 -0.74 -19.09
CA LYS A 397 14.57 -1.69 -18.87
C LYS A 397 13.22 -0.96 -18.87
N ALA A 398 13.09 0.14 -18.15
CA ALA A 398 11.86 0.95 -18.08
C ALA A 398 11.44 1.47 -19.47
N ARG A 399 12.41 1.85 -20.31
CA ARG A 399 12.16 2.22 -21.71
C ARG A 399 11.68 1.04 -22.54
N ARG A 400 12.35 -0.12 -22.42
CA ARG A 400 12.01 -1.34 -23.16
C ARG A 400 10.56 -1.79 -22.91
N ILE A 401 10.09 -1.71 -21.67
CA ILE A 401 8.72 -2.09 -21.29
C ILE A 401 7.67 -1.00 -21.50
N GLY A 402 8.06 0.20 -21.95
CA GLY A 402 7.17 1.31 -22.25
C GLY A 402 6.76 2.18 -21.04
N LEU A 403 7.33 1.94 -19.86
CA LEU A 403 7.06 2.75 -18.65
C LEU A 403 7.59 4.18 -18.74
N VAL A 404 8.68 4.39 -19.49
CA VAL A 404 9.32 5.69 -19.68
C VAL A 404 9.58 5.88 -21.18
N GLY A 405 8.95 6.89 -21.76
CA GLY A 405 9.19 7.29 -23.14
C GLY A 405 10.44 8.19 -23.29
N GLY A 406 10.89 8.42 -24.52
CA GLY A 406 11.99 9.35 -24.79
C GLY A 406 11.73 10.76 -24.24
N ARG A 407 10.51 11.27 -24.42
CA ARG A 407 10.07 12.57 -23.87
C ARG A 407 10.07 12.61 -22.34
N ASP A 408 9.74 11.51 -21.67
CA ASP A 408 9.76 11.44 -20.19
C ASP A 408 11.20 11.53 -19.67
N SER A 409 12.16 10.92 -20.36
CA SER A 409 13.58 11.00 -20.00
C SER A 409 14.12 12.41 -20.10
N VAL A 410 13.75 13.13 -21.16
CA VAL A 410 14.09 14.55 -21.33
C VAL A 410 13.43 15.39 -20.23
N ASN A 411 12.15 15.14 -19.92
CA ASN A 411 11.44 15.83 -18.84
C ASN A 411 12.07 15.62 -17.47
N VAL A 412 12.53 14.39 -17.16
CA VAL A 412 13.23 14.10 -15.90
C VAL A 412 14.55 14.87 -15.83
N LEU A 413 15.33 14.91 -16.92
CA LEU A 413 16.56 15.68 -16.99
C LEU A 413 16.31 17.17 -16.83
N LEU A 414 15.34 17.73 -17.54
CA LEU A 414 14.97 19.16 -17.43
C LEU A 414 14.45 19.53 -16.03
N LYS A 415 13.81 18.59 -15.34
CA LYS A 415 13.26 18.80 -13.97
C LYS A 415 14.23 18.39 -12.87
N ALA A 416 15.38 17.84 -13.18
CA ALA A 416 16.40 17.45 -12.19
C ALA A 416 16.82 18.64 -11.26
N PRO A 417 17.02 19.88 -11.77
CA PRO A 417 17.30 21.03 -10.90
C PRO A 417 16.15 21.34 -9.93
N LEU A 418 14.90 21.27 -10.39
CA LEU A 418 13.72 21.48 -9.55
C LEU A 418 13.60 20.40 -8.46
N LEU A 419 13.88 19.15 -8.79
CA LEU A 419 13.93 18.05 -7.83
C LEU A 419 15.02 18.29 -6.78
N ALA A 420 16.18 18.76 -7.17
CA ALA A 420 17.29 19.10 -6.27
C ALA A 420 16.92 20.23 -5.31
N VAL A 421 16.28 21.28 -5.81
CA VAL A 421 15.81 22.43 -5.01
C VAL A 421 14.74 21.99 -4.01
N GLU A 422 13.77 21.18 -4.42
CA GLU A 422 12.73 20.66 -3.52
C GLU A 422 13.28 19.71 -2.45
N LEU A 423 14.27 18.91 -2.78
CA LEU A 423 15.01 18.09 -1.83
C LEU A 423 15.76 18.96 -0.81
N ALA A 424 16.41 20.02 -1.25
CA ALA A 424 17.11 20.97 -0.39
C ALA A 424 16.14 21.70 0.57
N LYS A 425 15.01 22.20 0.06
CA LYS A 425 13.96 22.83 0.88
C LYS A 425 13.40 21.88 1.94
N ARG A 426 13.16 20.61 1.61
CA ARG A 426 12.71 19.61 2.59
C ARG A 426 13.75 19.28 3.64
N LYS A 427 15.04 19.24 3.26
CA LYS A 427 16.15 19.09 4.19
C LYS A 427 16.21 20.23 5.20
N MET A 428 16.04 21.47 4.75
CA MET A 428 16.00 22.67 5.59
C MET A 428 14.77 22.68 6.52
N ARG A 429 13.57 22.36 6.01
CA ARG A 429 12.35 22.28 6.84
C ARG A 429 12.44 21.21 7.91
N ARG A 430 13.11 20.06 7.64
CA ARG A 430 13.37 19.02 8.65
C ARG A 430 14.37 19.46 9.72
N LYS A 431 15.38 20.29 9.38
CA LYS A 431 16.33 20.85 10.35
C LYS A 431 15.70 21.92 11.26
N ARG A 432 14.62 22.58 10.83
CA ARG A 432 13.89 23.59 11.62
C ARG A 432 12.84 23.00 12.55
N LYS A 433 12.53 21.70 12.43
CA LYS A 433 11.57 20.98 13.29
C LYS A 433 12.24 20.02 14.29
N LEU A 434 13.56 20.00 14.33
CA LEU A 434 14.44 19.38 15.32
C LEU A 434 15.08 20.48 16.18
#